data_1b6c28ea1de9b1d1e958b4ac0f749d6e
#
_entry.id   1b6c28ea1de9b1d1e958b4ac0f749d6e
#
_cell.length_a   1.000
_cell.length_b   1.000
_cell.length_c   1.000
_cell.angle_alpha   90.00
_cell.angle_beta   90.00
_cell.angle_gamma   90.00
#
_symmetry.space_group_name_H-M   'P 1'
#
loop_
_entity.id
_entity.type
_entity.pdbx_description
1 polymer ?
#
loop_
_entity_poly.entity_id
_entity_poly.type
_entity_poly.pdbx_seq_one_letter_code
_entity_poly.pdbx_strand_id
1 'polypeptide(L)'
;HYPLRRQRQMCIRDRNTCIDDDKVDLFLIEADYASKYVKSDNSIDVKKTVGLTDEDLKQQYDYTKKIVSENGIQKGVTWQATPGLFAYRRSIAKKVLGTDDPDQVQKQLKDWDKFDQVAQKMNAAGYKMLSGYDDSYRAFSNNVSHPWVVGNKIVIDENIKKWIRQTKEYAQKDYNNHTTLWSPQWTQDQGPDGNVFGFFYSTWGINFTLMGNALADSSKPAEKGNGIYGDYAVCEGPQAYYWGGTWMCAAQGTDNIPFIRDLMKRLTCDIKTMKQITLDTQDYTNNEKAMDEIAKSNYQSDFLGGQNHIALFAEAAKKIDMSNISDYDKDCNEQIQQCLHPYFAVSYTHLRAHETRGNLV
;
A
#
# COMPACT_ATOMS: atom_id res chain seq x y z
N HIS A 1 11.17 -3.44 -14.08
CA HIS A 1 9.73 -3.18 -14.42
C HIS A 1 9.13 -4.14 -15.46
N TYR A 2 9.96 -4.81 -16.26
CA TYR A 2 9.50 -5.77 -17.30
C TYR A 2 9.04 -7.13 -16.77
N PRO A 3 9.64 -7.73 -15.71
CA PRO A 3 9.26 -9.08 -15.28
C PRO A 3 7.85 -9.17 -14.69
N LEU A 4 7.44 -8.20 -13.87
CA LEU A 4 6.12 -8.21 -13.21
C LEU A 4 4.95 -7.98 -14.18
N ARG A 5 5.15 -7.14 -15.21
CA ARG A 5 4.15 -6.99 -16.29
C ARG A 5 4.03 -8.26 -17.13
N ARG A 6 5.14 -8.95 -17.40
CA ARG A 6 5.10 -10.24 -18.12
C ARG A 6 4.43 -11.34 -17.31
N GLN A 7 4.70 -11.45 -16.02
CA GLN A 7 4.03 -12.42 -15.14
C GLN A 7 2.52 -12.14 -15.02
N ARG A 8 2.11 -10.87 -14.88
CA ARG A 8 0.70 -10.49 -14.87
C ARG A 8 -0.01 -10.74 -16.20
N GLN A 9 0.67 -10.51 -17.32
CA GLN A 9 0.14 -10.86 -18.65
C GLN A 9 0.13 -12.37 -18.91
N MET A 10 1.06 -13.14 -18.35
CA MET A 10 1.05 -14.61 -18.45
C MET A 10 -0.18 -15.19 -17.76
N CYS A 11 -0.49 -14.81 -16.52
CA CYS A 11 -1.70 -15.30 -15.83
C CYS A 11 -3.01 -15.02 -16.60
N ILE A 12 -3.09 -13.88 -17.31
CA ILE A 12 -4.25 -13.55 -18.15
C ILE A 12 -4.21 -14.34 -19.48
N ARG A 13 -3.02 -14.55 -20.04
CA ARG A 13 -2.82 -15.24 -21.31
C ARG A 13 -3.03 -16.75 -21.17
N ASP A 14 -2.51 -17.35 -20.10
CA ASP A 14 -2.62 -18.79 -19.84
C ASP A 14 -4.08 -19.20 -19.66
N ARG A 15 -4.92 -18.36 -19.09
CA ARG A 15 -6.35 -18.61 -18.97
C ARG A 15 -7.11 -18.60 -20.30
N ASN A 16 -6.68 -17.74 -21.25
CA ASN A 16 -7.28 -17.66 -22.59
C ASN A 16 -6.68 -18.67 -23.56
N THR A 17 -5.58 -19.35 -23.21
CA THR A 17 -4.85 -20.31 -24.04
C THR A 17 -4.84 -21.73 -23.49
N CYS A 18 -5.38 -22.00 -22.31
CA CYS A 18 -5.63 -23.35 -21.81
C CYS A 18 -6.76 -23.99 -22.66
N ILE A 19 -6.40 -24.50 -23.82
CA ILE A 19 -7.34 -25.08 -24.80
C ILE A 19 -7.50 -26.59 -24.58
N ASP A 20 -6.68 -27.27 -23.79
CA ASP A 20 -6.79 -28.70 -23.54
C ASP A 20 -6.56 -29.04 -22.06
N ASP A 21 -7.48 -29.79 -21.48
CA ASP A 21 -7.51 -30.58 -20.22
C ASP A 21 -7.00 -29.95 -18.90
N ASP A 22 -6.13 -28.95 -18.93
CA ASP A 22 -5.64 -28.22 -17.75
C ASP A 22 -6.53 -27.01 -17.43
N LYS A 23 -7.65 -27.23 -16.79
CA LYS A 23 -8.53 -26.14 -16.31
C LYS A 23 -7.88 -25.40 -15.14
N VAL A 24 -7.95 -24.08 -15.18
CA VAL A 24 -7.60 -23.25 -14.02
C VAL A 24 -8.70 -23.38 -12.98
N ASP A 25 -8.38 -23.94 -11.82
CA ASP A 25 -9.31 -24.12 -10.72
C ASP A 25 -9.37 -22.90 -9.79
N LEU A 26 -8.20 -22.28 -9.57
CA LEU A 26 -8.04 -21.15 -8.67
C LEU A 26 -7.03 -20.17 -9.28
N PHE A 27 -7.28 -18.88 -9.14
CA PHE A 27 -6.38 -17.83 -9.59
C PHE A 27 -6.28 -16.69 -8.57
N LEU A 28 -5.19 -15.95 -8.67
CA LEU A 28 -4.92 -14.81 -7.80
C LEU A 28 -5.17 -13.50 -8.54
N ILE A 29 -5.78 -12.54 -7.85
CA ILE A 29 -5.99 -11.18 -8.34
C ILE A 29 -5.41 -10.17 -7.35
N GLU A 30 -4.81 -9.12 -7.87
CA GLU A 30 -4.33 -7.99 -7.07
C GLU A 30 -5.44 -6.94 -6.96
N ALA A 31 -5.45 -6.19 -5.85
CA ALA A 31 -6.49 -5.22 -5.48
C ALA A 31 -6.94 -4.29 -6.62
N ASP A 32 -5.99 -3.67 -7.32
CA ASP A 32 -6.27 -2.69 -8.38
C ASP A 32 -6.96 -3.33 -9.62
N TYR A 33 -6.94 -4.67 -9.73
CA TYR A 33 -7.60 -5.42 -10.80
C TYR A 33 -8.87 -6.16 -10.34
N ALA A 34 -9.21 -6.09 -9.05
CA ALA A 34 -10.28 -6.91 -8.47
C ALA A 34 -11.60 -6.71 -9.20
N SER A 35 -12.02 -5.47 -9.45
CA SER A 35 -13.28 -5.14 -10.10
C SER A 35 -13.46 -5.83 -11.45
N LYS A 36 -12.41 -5.89 -12.28
CA LYS A 36 -12.44 -6.56 -13.59
C LYS A 36 -12.85 -8.03 -13.50
N TYR A 37 -12.32 -8.76 -12.50
CA TYR A 37 -12.58 -10.19 -12.35
C TYR A 37 -13.87 -10.48 -11.60
N VAL A 38 -14.20 -9.65 -10.62
CA VAL A 38 -15.44 -9.78 -9.84
C VAL A 38 -16.68 -9.56 -10.70
N LYS A 39 -16.62 -8.63 -11.65
CA LYS A 39 -17.71 -8.35 -12.59
C LYS A 39 -17.79 -9.33 -13.77
N SER A 40 -16.73 -10.09 -14.00
CA SER A 40 -16.73 -11.13 -15.04
C SER A 40 -17.33 -12.43 -14.55
N ASP A 41 -17.69 -13.30 -15.52
CA ASP A 41 -18.10 -14.68 -15.25
C ASP A 41 -16.92 -15.61 -14.92
N ASN A 42 -15.74 -15.05 -14.78
CA ASN A 42 -14.51 -15.81 -14.56
C ASN A 42 -14.35 -16.33 -13.14
N SER A 43 -14.93 -15.64 -12.16
CA SER A 43 -14.89 -16.00 -10.73
C SER A 43 -16.29 -16.34 -10.23
N ILE A 44 -16.36 -17.31 -9.32
CA ILE A 44 -17.61 -17.80 -8.76
C ILE A 44 -17.82 -17.33 -7.31
N ASP A 45 -19.09 -17.39 -6.87
CA ASP A 45 -19.50 -17.05 -5.51
C ASP A 45 -18.82 -17.96 -4.47
N VAL A 46 -18.02 -17.35 -3.58
CA VAL A 46 -17.29 -18.09 -2.54
C VAL A 46 -18.21 -18.66 -1.45
N LYS A 47 -19.39 -18.07 -1.24
CA LYS A 47 -20.36 -18.57 -0.25
C LYS A 47 -21.25 -19.64 -0.86
N LYS A 48 -22.00 -19.29 -1.91
CA LYS A 48 -23.02 -20.17 -2.47
C LYS A 48 -22.41 -21.36 -3.22
N THR A 49 -21.36 -21.15 -3.98
CA THR A 49 -20.78 -22.17 -4.87
C THR A 49 -19.61 -22.87 -4.21
N VAL A 50 -18.63 -22.14 -3.66
CA VAL A 50 -17.47 -22.75 -2.97
C VAL A 50 -17.87 -23.30 -1.61
N GLY A 51 -18.86 -22.68 -0.93
CA GLY A 51 -19.40 -23.17 0.35
C GLY A 51 -18.69 -22.63 1.58
N LEU A 52 -18.08 -21.44 1.50
CA LEU A 52 -17.63 -20.69 2.66
C LEU A 52 -18.85 -20.10 3.40
N THR A 53 -18.89 -20.26 4.71
CA THR A 53 -19.98 -19.74 5.53
C THR A 53 -19.68 -18.33 6.06
N ASP A 54 -20.70 -17.61 6.53
CA ASP A 54 -20.50 -16.33 7.23
C ASP A 54 -19.66 -16.52 8.50
N GLU A 55 -19.76 -17.66 9.16
CA GLU A 55 -18.91 -18.02 10.31
C GLU A 55 -17.44 -18.14 9.92
N ASP A 56 -17.13 -18.75 8.76
CA ASP A 56 -15.76 -18.83 8.24
C ASP A 56 -15.18 -17.43 7.99
N LEU A 57 -16.00 -16.52 7.44
CA LEU A 57 -15.57 -15.20 6.98
C LEU A 57 -15.67 -14.08 8.04
N LYS A 58 -16.20 -14.38 9.23
CA LYS A 58 -16.51 -13.35 10.24
C LYS A 58 -15.31 -12.57 10.78
N GLN A 59 -14.11 -13.16 10.71
CA GLN A 59 -12.88 -12.54 11.19
C GLN A 59 -12.15 -11.72 10.10
N GLN A 60 -12.65 -11.75 8.86
CA GLN A 60 -12.09 -10.96 7.77
C GLN A 60 -12.63 -9.52 7.83
N TYR A 61 -11.74 -8.55 7.57
CA TYR A 61 -12.13 -7.14 7.54
C TYR A 61 -13.15 -6.85 6.43
N ASP A 62 -14.14 -6.01 6.72
CA ASP A 62 -15.23 -5.73 5.78
C ASP A 62 -14.75 -5.06 4.48
N TYR A 63 -13.75 -4.18 4.55
CA TYR A 63 -13.21 -3.56 3.35
C TYR A 63 -12.57 -4.58 2.40
N THR A 64 -11.93 -5.64 2.92
CA THR A 64 -11.32 -6.68 2.07
C THR A 64 -12.37 -7.54 1.36
N LYS A 65 -13.51 -7.78 2.01
CA LYS A 65 -14.66 -8.46 1.40
C LYS A 65 -15.31 -7.59 0.32
N LYS A 66 -15.40 -6.27 0.58
CA LYS A 66 -16.03 -5.31 -0.33
C LYS A 66 -15.29 -5.18 -1.66
N ILE A 67 -13.95 -5.17 -1.65
CA ILE A 67 -13.12 -5.12 -2.86
C ILE A 67 -13.47 -6.23 -3.87
N VAL A 68 -13.84 -7.41 -3.38
CA VAL A 68 -14.15 -8.59 -4.20
C VAL A 68 -15.63 -8.97 -4.20
N SER A 69 -16.49 -8.00 -3.95
CA SER A 69 -17.95 -8.20 -3.97
C SER A 69 -18.61 -7.34 -5.04
N GLU A 70 -19.53 -7.94 -5.77
CA GLU A 70 -20.39 -7.28 -6.75
C GLU A 70 -21.85 -7.66 -6.49
N ASN A 71 -22.76 -6.68 -6.38
CA ASN A 71 -24.18 -6.89 -6.11
C ASN A 71 -24.45 -7.80 -4.89
N GLY A 72 -23.62 -7.70 -3.84
CA GLY A 72 -23.71 -8.53 -2.63
C GLY A 72 -23.14 -9.94 -2.76
N ILE A 73 -22.55 -10.30 -3.90
CA ILE A 73 -21.91 -11.60 -4.16
C ILE A 73 -20.40 -11.45 -3.97
N GLN A 74 -19.86 -12.14 -2.98
CA GLN A 74 -18.42 -12.19 -2.73
C GLN A 74 -17.79 -13.26 -3.62
N LYS A 75 -16.78 -12.89 -4.44
CA LYS A 75 -16.12 -13.76 -5.43
C LYS A 75 -14.64 -14.04 -5.15
N GLY A 76 -14.14 -13.62 -4.00
CA GLY A 76 -12.77 -13.89 -3.58
C GLY A 76 -12.58 -13.80 -2.08
N VAL A 77 -11.46 -14.32 -1.61
CA VAL A 77 -10.98 -14.23 -0.22
C VAL A 77 -9.49 -13.90 -0.22
N THR A 78 -9.00 -13.28 0.84
CA THR A 78 -7.59 -12.92 0.95
C THR A 78 -7.02 -13.26 2.32
N TRP A 79 -5.73 -13.62 2.33
CA TRP A 79 -4.95 -13.73 3.57
C TRP A 79 -4.35 -12.41 4.01
N GLN A 80 -4.31 -11.37 3.14
CA GLN A 80 -3.72 -10.06 3.42
C GLN A 80 -4.80 -9.01 3.69
N ALA A 81 -4.59 -8.19 4.72
CA ALA A 81 -5.46 -7.05 4.99
C ALA A 81 -4.87 -5.72 4.52
N THR A 82 -3.59 -5.61 4.35
CA THR A 82 -2.82 -4.50 3.75
C THR A 82 -3.15 -3.06 4.20
N PRO A 83 -3.45 -2.78 5.48
CA PRO A 83 -3.51 -1.41 5.96
C PRO A 83 -2.15 -0.73 5.82
N GLY A 84 -2.15 0.59 5.64
CA GLY A 84 -0.94 1.39 5.49
C GLY A 84 -0.52 2.08 6.79
N LEU A 85 0.79 2.31 6.93
CA LEU A 85 1.42 3.10 7.99
C LEU A 85 2.51 3.99 7.40
N PHE A 86 2.96 5.00 8.16
CA PHE A 86 4.12 5.80 7.81
C PHE A 86 5.36 5.23 8.50
N ALA A 87 6.30 4.70 7.70
CA ALA A 87 7.60 4.21 8.15
C ALA A 87 8.60 5.38 8.16
N TYR A 88 9.30 5.59 9.28
CA TYR A 88 10.24 6.70 9.42
C TYR A 88 11.58 6.26 10.00
N ARG A 89 12.64 7.02 9.72
CA ARG A 89 13.99 6.85 10.24
C ARG A 89 14.08 7.38 11.67
N ARG A 90 14.33 6.49 12.65
CA ARG A 90 14.48 6.84 14.07
C ARG A 90 15.60 7.83 14.31
N SER A 91 16.76 7.62 13.68
CA SER A 91 17.93 8.49 13.80
C SER A 91 17.63 9.92 13.32
N ILE A 92 16.90 10.06 12.20
CA ILE A 92 16.49 11.37 11.68
C ILE A 92 15.42 12.00 12.61
N ALA A 93 14.43 11.23 13.06
CA ALA A 93 13.41 11.70 14.01
C ALA A 93 14.07 12.24 15.30
N LYS A 94 14.97 11.46 15.87
CA LYS A 94 15.72 11.87 17.08
C LYS A 94 16.45 13.19 16.90
N LYS A 95 17.14 13.33 15.76
CA LYS A 95 17.93 14.52 15.44
C LYS A 95 17.07 15.76 15.21
N VAL A 96 15.96 15.63 14.48
CA VAL A 96 15.17 16.78 13.99
C VAL A 96 13.96 17.08 14.90
N LEU A 97 13.30 16.03 15.40
CA LEU A 97 12.08 16.16 16.21
C LEU A 97 12.35 16.03 17.72
N GLY A 98 13.60 15.68 18.11
CA GLY A 98 14.00 15.48 19.51
C GLY A 98 13.57 14.15 20.11
N THR A 99 12.88 13.30 19.34
CA THR A 99 12.37 12.00 19.80
C THR A 99 12.36 11.00 18.65
N ASP A 100 12.56 9.73 18.96
CA ASP A 100 12.41 8.58 18.06
C ASP A 100 11.27 7.64 18.52
N ASP A 101 10.59 8.00 19.59
CA ASP A 101 9.45 7.28 20.13
C ASP A 101 8.24 7.36 19.18
N PRO A 102 7.63 6.23 18.75
CA PRO A 102 6.55 6.23 17.78
C PRO A 102 5.33 7.06 18.18
N ASP A 103 4.94 7.04 19.45
CA ASP A 103 3.77 7.79 19.93
C ASP A 103 4.02 9.31 19.92
N GLN A 104 5.23 9.72 20.24
CA GLN A 104 5.61 11.14 20.21
C GLN A 104 5.79 11.64 18.77
N VAL A 105 6.33 10.81 17.87
CA VAL A 105 6.42 11.11 16.45
C VAL A 105 5.02 11.18 15.84
N GLN A 106 4.12 10.24 16.16
CA GLN A 106 2.73 10.28 15.70
C GLN A 106 2.00 11.57 16.10
N LYS A 107 2.20 12.09 17.29
CA LYS A 107 1.61 13.39 17.70
C LYS A 107 2.04 14.55 16.80
N GLN A 108 3.25 14.47 16.21
CA GLN A 108 3.77 15.47 15.29
C GLN A 108 3.37 15.22 13.82
N LEU A 109 2.80 14.05 13.50
CA LEU A 109 2.39 13.65 12.14
C LEU A 109 0.88 13.38 12.01
N LYS A 110 0.08 13.67 13.04
CA LYS A 110 -1.30 13.20 13.20
C LYS A 110 -2.31 13.74 12.17
N ASP A 111 -1.95 14.78 11.43
CA ASP A 111 -2.75 15.40 10.39
C ASP A 111 -1.83 16.04 9.34
N TRP A 112 -2.39 16.39 8.18
CA TRP A 112 -1.60 16.92 7.07
C TRP A 112 -0.92 18.27 7.39
N ASP A 113 -1.54 19.14 8.18
CA ASP A 113 -0.94 20.43 8.57
C ASP A 113 0.32 20.22 9.42
N LYS A 114 0.27 19.26 10.34
CA LYS A 114 1.43 18.89 11.17
C LYS A 114 2.48 18.15 10.35
N PHE A 115 2.06 17.31 9.43
CA PHE A 115 2.95 16.61 8.50
C PHE A 115 3.75 17.62 7.67
N ASP A 116 3.10 18.66 7.14
CA ASP A 116 3.75 19.75 6.39
C ASP A 116 4.70 20.59 7.27
N GLN A 117 4.35 20.84 8.54
CA GLN A 117 5.26 21.50 9.50
C GLN A 117 6.51 20.65 9.76
N VAL A 118 6.38 19.32 9.83
CA VAL A 118 7.53 18.44 9.97
C VAL A 118 8.36 18.44 8.69
N ALA A 119 7.76 18.49 7.50
CA ALA A 119 8.48 18.62 6.24
C ALA A 119 9.40 19.86 6.21
N GLN A 120 8.91 21.00 6.72
CA GLN A 120 9.72 22.22 6.86
C GLN A 120 10.92 22.01 7.80
N LYS A 121 10.72 21.35 8.94
CA LYS A 121 11.80 21.04 9.89
C LYS A 121 12.83 20.09 9.29
N MET A 122 12.37 19.06 8.57
CA MET A 122 13.27 18.11 7.89
C MET A 122 14.14 18.84 6.87
N ASN A 123 13.54 19.67 6.01
CA ASN A 123 14.29 20.42 5.02
C ASN A 123 15.31 21.39 5.65
N ALA A 124 14.92 22.12 6.69
CA ALA A 124 15.82 23.02 7.42
C ALA A 124 17.02 22.27 8.04
N ALA A 125 16.88 20.98 8.33
CA ALA A 125 17.95 20.13 8.85
C ALA A 125 18.72 19.36 7.76
N GLY A 126 18.42 19.59 6.47
CA GLY A 126 19.08 18.94 5.32
C GLY A 126 18.51 17.57 4.96
N TYR A 127 17.32 17.24 5.43
CA TYR A 127 16.60 15.99 5.10
C TYR A 127 15.40 16.26 4.23
N LYS A 128 14.95 15.23 3.52
CA LYS A 128 13.68 15.22 2.78
C LYS A 128 12.58 14.59 3.61
N MET A 129 11.37 15.10 3.48
CA MET A 129 10.20 14.52 4.15
C MET A 129 9.80 13.19 3.52
N LEU A 130 9.74 13.16 2.17
CA LEU A 130 9.39 12.02 1.33
C LEU A 130 10.42 11.84 0.23
N SER A 131 10.42 10.69 -0.44
CA SER A 131 11.31 10.45 -1.58
C SER A 131 10.77 11.08 -2.87
N GLY A 132 9.49 10.95 -3.16
CA GLY A 132 9.00 11.36 -4.45
C GLY A 132 7.55 11.85 -4.50
N TYR A 133 7.09 11.94 -5.76
CA TYR A 133 5.78 12.52 -6.09
C TYR A 133 4.62 11.63 -5.67
N ASP A 134 4.80 10.31 -5.69
CA ASP A 134 3.72 9.35 -5.55
C ASP A 134 3.58 8.80 -4.12
N ASP A 135 4.55 9.11 -3.23
CA ASP A 135 4.65 8.46 -1.91
C ASP A 135 3.39 8.60 -1.06
N SER A 136 2.78 9.81 -1.01
CA SER A 136 1.57 10.06 -0.22
C SER A 136 0.26 9.78 -0.97
N TYR A 137 0.32 9.44 -2.27
CA TYR A 137 -0.88 9.37 -3.11
C TYR A 137 -1.96 8.45 -2.55
N ARG A 138 -1.59 7.24 -2.09
CA ARG A 138 -2.55 6.26 -1.55
C ARG A 138 -3.28 6.78 -0.32
N ALA A 139 -2.62 7.54 0.55
CA ALA A 139 -3.26 8.12 1.73
C ALA A 139 -4.34 9.14 1.34
N PHE A 140 -4.17 9.88 0.25
CA PHE A 140 -5.20 10.79 -0.26
C PHE A 140 -6.28 10.07 -1.08
N SER A 141 -5.90 9.18 -2.00
CA SER A 141 -6.84 8.53 -2.92
C SER A 141 -7.78 7.52 -2.27
N ASN A 142 -7.39 6.95 -1.12
CA ASN A 142 -8.28 6.08 -0.35
C ASN A 142 -9.32 6.84 0.48
N ASN A 143 -9.22 8.15 0.59
CA ASN A 143 -10.06 8.96 1.46
C ASN A 143 -10.87 10.00 0.66
N VAL A 144 -11.36 9.58 -0.50
CA VAL A 144 -12.19 10.41 -1.38
C VAL A 144 -13.65 10.41 -0.93
N SER A 145 -14.34 11.53 -1.16
CA SER A 145 -15.76 11.71 -0.82
C SER A 145 -16.72 11.21 -1.89
N HIS A 146 -16.22 10.93 -3.09
CA HIS A 146 -16.99 10.38 -4.21
C HIS A 146 -16.07 9.60 -5.17
N PRO A 147 -16.62 8.69 -5.99
CA PRO A 147 -15.85 7.97 -7.00
C PRO A 147 -15.35 8.91 -8.12
N TRP A 148 -14.39 8.44 -8.92
CA TRP A 148 -13.85 9.17 -10.07
C TRP A 148 -14.91 9.55 -11.11
N VAL A 149 -15.93 8.73 -11.27
CA VAL A 149 -17.02 9.00 -12.25
C VAL A 149 -18.32 9.20 -11.51
N VAL A 150 -18.92 10.39 -11.66
CA VAL A 150 -20.24 10.74 -11.13
C VAL A 150 -21.16 11.01 -12.30
N GLY A 151 -22.17 10.16 -12.51
CA GLY A 151 -22.94 10.14 -13.75
C GLY A 151 -22.03 9.83 -14.94
N ASN A 152 -21.94 10.75 -15.90
CA ASN A 152 -21.11 10.59 -17.12
C ASN A 152 -19.87 11.51 -17.12
N LYS A 153 -19.45 12.01 -15.97
CA LYS A 153 -18.35 12.98 -15.88
C LYS A 153 -17.26 12.49 -14.95
N ILE A 154 -16.02 12.70 -15.34
CA ILE A 154 -14.87 12.55 -14.45
C ILE A 154 -14.87 13.73 -13.48
N VAL A 155 -14.81 13.45 -12.20
CA VAL A 155 -14.78 14.44 -11.12
C VAL A 155 -13.56 14.18 -10.25
N ILE A 156 -12.67 15.14 -10.17
CA ILE A 156 -11.47 15.06 -9.33
C ILE A 156 -11.85 15.47 -7.91
N ASP A 157 -11.76 14.54 -6.97
CA ASP A 157 -12.06 14.78 -5.56
C ASP A 157 -11.13 15.81 -4.92
N GLU A 158 -11.62 16.51 -3.89
CA GLU A 158 -10.82 17.51 -3.17
C GLU A 158 -9.59 16.93 -2.47
N ASN A 159 -9.62 15.69 -2.02
CA ASN A 159 -8.44 15.03 -1.47
C ASN A 159 -7.37 14.77 -2.55
N ILE A 160 -7.77 14.40 -3.76
CA ILE A 160 -6.83 14.30 -4.88
C ILE A 160 -6.23 15.68 -5.21
N LYS A 161 -7.04 16.73 -5.21
CA LYS A 161 -6.54 18.11 -5.41
C LYS A 161 -5.60 18.57 -4.28
N LYS A 162 -5.84 18.13 -3.03
CA LYS A 162 -4.91 18.38 -1.91
C LYS A 162 -3.57 17.71 -2.15
N TRP A 163 -3.56 16.44 -2.57
CA TRP A 163 -2.33 15.74 -2.94
C TRP A 163 -1.58 16.49 -4.04
N ILE A 164 -2.27 16.96 -5.08
CA ILE A 164 -1.64 17.73 -6.18
C ILE A 164 -0.95 18.97 -5.63
N ARG A 165 -1.64 19.74 -4.78
CA ARG A 165 -1.08 20.97 -4.18
C ARG A 165 0.12 20.67 -3.29
N GLN A 166 -0.01 19.70 -2.38
CA GLN A 166 1.05 19.30 -1.45
C GLN A 166 2.29 18.79 -2.21
N THR A 167 2.10 17.89 -3.18
CA THR A 167 3.20 17.32 -3.97
C THR A 167 3.93 18.40 -4.77
N LYS A 168 3.18 19.36 -5.36
CA LYS A 168 3.77 20.52 -6.05
C LYS A 168 4.57 21.39 -5.10
N GLU A 169 4.03 21.69 -3.93
CA GLU A 169 4.72 22.45 -2.88
C GLU A 169 6.00 21.74 -2.42
N TYR A 170 5.93 20.42 -2.19
CA TYR A 170 7.08 19.63 -1.76
C TYR A 170 8.20 19.62 -2.82
N ALA A 171 7.83 19.52 -4.09
CA ALA A 171 8.79 19.62 -5.18
C ALA A 171 9.43 21.01 -5.27
N GLN A 172 8.65 22.07 -5.12
CA GLN A 172 9.13 23.47 -5.20
C GLN A 172 10.00 23.88 -4.01
N LYS A 173 9.68 23.37 -2.81
CA LYS A 173 10.39 23.66 -1.57
C LYS A 173 11.49 22.68 -1.27
N ASP A 174 11.76 21.75 -2.18
CA ASP A 174 12.79 20.75 -2.02
C ASP A 174 12.59 19.82 -0.80
N TYR A 175 11.29 19.48 -0.51
CA TYR A 175 10.92 18.58 0.57
C TYR A 175 10.92 17.11 0.15
N ASN A 176 11.12 16.81 -1.13
CA ASN A 176 11.31 15.46 -1.66
C ASN A 176 12.48 15.39 -2.67
N ASN A 177 12.91 14.19 -3.02
CA ASN A 177 14.00 13.93 -3.98
C ASN A 177 13.49 13.80 -5.44
N HIS A 178 12.26 14.20 -5.74
CA HIS A 178 11.68 14.17 -7.08
C HIS A 178 11.63 12.78 -7.72
N THR A 179 11.60 11.72 -6.91
CA THR A 179 11.55 10.34 -7.39
C THR A 179 10.13 9.93 -7.80
N THR A 180 10.02 8.80 -8.45
CA THR A 180 8.77 8.07 -8.65
C THR A 180 8.84 6.73 -7.94
N LEU A 181 7.71 6.19 -7.53
CA LEU A 181 7.65 4.86 -6.89
C LEU A 181 8.37 3.81 -7.73
N TRP A 182 9.14 2.95 -7.07
CA TRP A 182 9.89 1.84 -7.68
C TRP A 182 11.05 2.27 -8.59
N SER A 183 11.42 3.54 -8.64
CA SER A 183 12.63 3.98 -9.31
C SER A 183 13.88 3.54 -8.52
N PRO A 184 15.05 3.41 -9.18
CA PRO A 184 16.29 3.10 -8.47
C PRO A 184 16.62 4.10 -7.36
N GLN A 185 16.37 5.40 -7.59
CA GLN A 185 16.62 6.44 -6.59
C GLN A 185 15.69 6.30 -5.39
N TRP A 186 14.38 6.01 -5.61
CA TRP A 186 13.44 5.73 -4.53
C TRP A 186 13.89 4.54 -3.66
N THR A 187 14.49 3.51 -4.28
CA THR A 187 15.08 2.37 -3.56
C THR A 187 16.30 2.79 -2.74
N GLN A 188 17.19 3.62 -3.32
CA GLN A 188 18.39 4.12 -2.63
C GLN A 188 18.04 5.04 -1.45
N ASP A 189 17.01 5.85 -1.59
CA ASP A 189 16.55 6.76 -0.53
C ASP A 189 16.12 6.04 0.77
N GLN A 190 15.81 4.76 0.68
CA GLN A 190 15.46 3.89 1.81
C GLN A 190 16.68 3.29 2.50
N GLY A 191 17.84 3.39 1.88
CA GLY A 191 19.08 2.78 2.34
C GLY A 191 19.92 3.66 3.28
N PRO A 192 21.12 3.16 3.63
CA PRO A 192 22.04 3.84 4.55
C PRO A 192 22.43 5.25 4.11
N ASP A 193 22.58 5.47 2.81
CA ASP A 193 23.00 6.75 2.22
C ASP A 193 21.82 7.68 1.92
N GLY A 194 20.58 7.23 2.14
CA GLY A 194 19.36 8.01 1.93
C GLY A 194 19.21 9.12 2.96
N ASN A 195 18.69 10.27 2.51
CA ASN A 195 18.41 11.44 3.35
C ASN A 195 16.89 11.67 3.58
N VAL A 196 16.08 10.67 3.27
CA VAL A 196 14.62 10.75 3.40
C VAL A 196 14.17 10.35 4.80
N PHE A 197 13.29 11.16 5.38
CA PHE A 197 12.74 10.93 6.71
C PHE A 197 11.82 9.73 6.76
N GLY A 198 10.90 9.58 5.78
CA GLY A 198 9.98 8.46 5.83
C GLY A 198 9.22 8.19 4.54
N PHE A 199 8.46 7.08 4.59
CA PHE A 199 7.78 6.49 3.46
C PHE A 199 6.40 5.99 3.88
N PHE A 200 5.41 6.20 3.03
CA PHE A 200 4.11 5.53 3.20
C PHE A 200 4.24 4.08 2.73
N TYR A 201 3.99 3.15 3.62
CA TYR A 201 4.12 1.72 3.36
C TYR A 201 2.88 0.94 3.76
N SER A 202 2.63 -0.17 3.06
CA SER A 202 1.70 -1.22 3.48
C SER A 202 2.43 -2.33 4.23
N THR A 203 1.69 -3.25 4.80
CA THR A 203 2.17 -4.34 5.64
C THR A 203 3.24 -5.19 4.96
N TRP A 204 2.94 -5.65 3.74
CA TRP A 204 3.84 -6.47 2.92
C TRP A 204 5.14 -5.73 2.53
N GLY A 205 5.08 -4.39 2.40
CA GLY A 205 6.20 -3.61 1.90
C GLY A 205 7.32 -3.44 2.92
N ILE A 206 7.02 -3.54 4.22
CA ILE A 206 8.01 -3.36 5.28
C ILE A 206 9.10 -4.43 5.18
N ASN A 207 8.72 -5.69 5.18
CA ASN A 207 9.71 -6.78 5.10
C ASN A 207 10.13 -7.11 3.67
N PHE A 208 9.20 -7.03 2.73
CA PHE A 208 9.48 -7.42 1.34
C PHE A 208 10.37 -6.40 0.61
N THR A 209 10.29 -5.10 0.95
CA THR A 209 11.01 -4.03 0.25
C THR A 209 11.91 -3.23 1.18
N LEU A 210 11.31 -2.58 2.19
CA LEU A 210 12.00 -1.60 3.03
C LEU A 210 13.18 -2.22 3.78
N MET A 211 12.99 -3.41 4.36
CA MET A 211 14.04 -4.12 5.07
C MET A 211 15.22 -4.44 4.15
N GLY A 212 14.97 -4.96 2.96
CA GLY A 212 16.02 -5.27 1.99
C GLY A 212 16.80 -4.04 1.53
N ASN A 213 16.09 -2.93 1.30
CA ASN A 213 16.70 -1.66 0.87
C ASN A 213 17.47 -0.97 2.01
N ALA A 214 17.17 -1.28 3.27
CA ALA A 214 17.86 -0.74 4.43
C ALA A 214 19.25 -1.37 4.68
N LEU A 215 19.57 -2.50 4.03
CA LEU A 215 20.84 -3.19 4.20
C LEU A 215 21.96 -2.52 3.40
N ALA A 216 23.15 -2.47 3.98
CA ALA A 216 24.36 -2.06 3.26
C ALA A 216 24.90 -3.18 2.36
N ASP A 217 24.65 -4.43 2.73
CA ASP A 217 25.14 -5.62 2.03
C ASP A 217 24.05 -6.71 2.06
N SER A 218 23.36 -6.90 0.93
CA SER A 218 22.27 -7.88 0.79
C SER A 218 22.75 -9.35 0.80
N SER A 219 24.06 -9.59 0.71
CA SER A 219 24.64 -10.94 0.82
C SER A 219 24.83 -11.39 2.27
N LYS A 220 24.74 -10.46 3.23
CA LYS A 220 24.83 -10.71 4.66
C LYS A 220 23.45 -10.82 5.31
N PRO A 221 23.38 -11.44 6.51
CA PRO A 221 22.14 -11.50 7.27
C PRO A 221 21.49 -10.13 7.49
N ALA A 222 20.17 -10.10 7.46
CA ALA A 222 19.37 -8.91 7.78
C ALA A 222 19.28 -8.78 9.31
N GLU A 223 20.26 -8.09 9.89
CA GLU A 223 20.42 -7.93 11.34
C GLU A 223 21.07 -6.58 11.70
N LYS A 224 21.03 -6.24 12.97
CA LYS A 224 21.65 -5.02 13.48
C LYS A 224 23.14 -4.96 13.17
N GLY A 225 23.58 -3.86 12.56
CA GLY A 225 24.96 -3.69 12.09
C GLY A 225 25.12 -3.83 10.57
N ASN A 226 24.11 -4.37 9.88
CA ASN A 226 24.07 -4.36 8.43
C ASN A 226 23.23 -3.17 7.92
N GLY A 227 23.90 -2.11 7.46
CA GLY A 227 23.24 -0.88 7.03
C GLY A 227 22.51 -0.16 8.17
N ILE A 228 21.26 0.16 7.94
CA ILE A 228 20.40 0.86 8.90
C ILE A 228 19.30 -0.06 9.46
N TYR A 229 19.54 -1.38 9.48
CA TYR A 229 18.65 -2.34 10.11
C TYR A 229 18.40 -1.97 11.58
N GLY A 230 17.12 -1.85 11.96
CA GLY A 230 16.70 -1.41 13.30
C GLY A 230 16.56 0.11 13.46
N ASP A 231 16.87 0.92 12.43
CA ASP A 231 16.69 2.39 12.44
C ASP A 231 15.30 2.83 11.95
N TYR A 232 14.47 1.93 11.48
CA TYR A 232 13.09 2.25 11.13
C TYR A 232 12.13 2.04 12.30
N ALA A 233 11.07 2.83 12.31
CA ALA A 233 9.85 2.62 13.08
C ALA A 233 8.65 2.99 12.24
N VAL A 234 7.46 2.63 12.70
CA VAL A 234 6.20 2.98 12.06
C VAL A 234 5.27 3.72 13.00
N CYS A 235 4.45 4.61 12.43
CA CYS A 235 3.32 5.27 13.09
C CYS A 235 2.16 5.37 12.10
N GLU A 236 0.95 5.74 12.58
CA GLU A 236 -0.22 5.84 11.69
C GLU A 236 -0.03 6.88 10.57
N GLY A 237 0.71 7.95 10.84
CA GLY A 237 0.80 9.09 9.95
C GLY A 237 -0.44 9.98 9.99
N PRO A 238 -0.66 10.82 8.99
CA PRO A 238 -1.74 11.80 8.99
C PRO A 238 -3.12 11.22 8.67
N GLN A 239 -3.19 10.04 8.05
CA GLN A 239 -4.43 9.47 7.55
C GLN A 239 -4.30 7.96 7.28
N ALA A 240 -5.31 7.18 7.65
CA ALA A 240 -5.36 5.75 7.36
C ALA A 240 -5.60 5.50 5.86
N TYR A 241 -5.04 4.42 5.33
CA TYR A 241 -5.19 3.97 3.95
C TYR A 241 -4.89 2.49 3.83
N TYR A 242 -5.20 1.90 2.68
CA TYR A 242 -4.72 0.56 2.32
C TYR A 242 -3.90 0.62 1.02
N TRP A 243 -3.04 -0.37 0.81
CA TRP A 243 -2.27 -0.47 -0.42
C TRP A 243 -2.01 -1.92 -0.82
N GLY A 244 -2.52 -2.28 -2.00
CA GLY A 244 -2.33 -3.61 -2.58
C GLY A 244 -3.14 -4.70 -1.89
N GLY A 245 -2.64 -5.92 -1.95
CA GLY A 245 -3.27 -7.14 -1.48
C GLY A 245 -3.61 -8.09 -2.62
N THR A 246 -3.66 -9.38 -2.28
CA THR A 246 -3.90 -10.46 -3.24
C THR A 246 -5.07 -11.29 -2.79
N TRP A 247 -6.04 -11.50 -3.65
CA TRP A 247 -7.22 -12.33 -3.41
C TRP A 247 -7.16 -13.63 -4.19
N MET A 248 -7.60 -14.70 -3.56
CA MET A 248 -7.85 -16.00 -4.19
C MET A 248 -9.29 -16.04 -4.71
N CYS A 249 -9.46 -16.34 -6.01
CA CYS A 249 -10.75 -16.52 -6.65
C CYS A 249 -10.85 -17.95 -7.20
N ALA A 250 -11.99 -18.61 -6.95
CA ALA A 250 -12.29 -19.88 -7.60
C ALA A 250 -12.76 -19.61 -9.03
N ALA A 251 -12.25 -20.40 -9.99
CA ALA A 251 -12.55 -20.22 -11.40
C ALA A 251 -13.91 -20.82 -11.77
N GLN A 252 -14.61 -20.14 -12.69
CA GLN A 252 -15.83 -20.70 -13.29
C GLN A 252 -15.52 -21.99 -14.03
N GLY A 253 -16.31 -23.02 -13.78
CA GLY A 253 -16.18 -24.35 -14.41
C GLY A 253 -15.19 -25.29 -13.74
N THR A 254 -14.64 -24.91 -12.57
CA THR A 254 -13.84 -25.85 -11.77
C THR A 254 -14.68 -27.01 -11.25
N ASP A 255 -14.09 -28.20 -11.22
CA ASP A 255 -14.63 -29.42 -10.61
C ASP A 255 -14.00 -29.75 -9.26
N ASN A 256 -13.03 -28.94 -8.80
CA ASN A 256 -12.27 -29.12 -7.57
C ASN A 256 -12.79 -28.30 -6.38
N ILE A 257 -14.10 -28.02 -6.31
CA ILE A 257 -14.73 -27.20 -5.26
C ILE A 257 -14.36 -27.60 -3.83
N PRO A 258 -14.39 -28.90 -3.43
CA PRO A 258 -14.03 -29.29 -2.06
C PRO A 258 -12.59 -28.90 -1.70
N PHE A 259 -11.64 -29.12 -2.61
CA PHE A 259 -10.24 -28.77 -2.40
C PHE A 259 -10.05 -27.24 -2.30
N ILE A 260 -10.66 -26.47 -3.21
CA ILE A 260 -10.60 -25.00 -3.22
C ILE A 260 -11.16 -24.44 -1.90
N ARG A 261 -12.31 -24.97 -1.44
CA ARG A 261 -12.91 -24.55 -0.18
C ARG A 261 -11.96 -24.78 0.99
N ASP A 262 -11.38 -25.97 1.08
CA ASP A 262 -10.49 -26.33 2.18
C ASP A 262 -9.20 -25.48 2.15
N LEU A 263 -8.66 -25.21 0.96
CA LEU A 263 -7.51 -24.33 0.77
C LEU A 263 -7.83 -22.87 1.18
N MET A 264 -8.94 -22.32 0.70
CA MET A 264 -9.39 -20.98 1.07
C MET A 264 -9.62 -20.85 2.59
N LYS A 265 -10.32 -21.82 3.20
CA LYS A 265 -10.53 -21.83 4.67
C LYS A 265 -9.21 -21.84 5.42
N ARG A 266 -8.29 -22.70 5.03
CA ARG A 266 -7.01 -22.86 5.72
C ARG A 266 -6.15 -21.61 5.60
N LEU A 267 -6.05 -21.01 4.41
CA LEU A 267 -5.15 -19.88 4.15
C LEU A 267 -5.74 -18.51 4.50
N THR A 268 -7.07 -18.39 4.68
CA THR A 268 -7.69 -17.07 4.91
C THR A 268 -8.63 -16.99 6.11
N CYS A 269 -9.02 -18.12 6.70
CA CYS A 269 -9.99 -18.16 7.80
C CYS A 269 -9.43 -18.79 9.08
N ASP A 270 -8.48 -19.75 8.97
CA ASP A 270 -7.94 -20.45 10.12
C ASP A 270 -7.01 -19.54 10.95
N ILE A 271 -7.41 -19.27 12.20
CA ILE A 271 -6.71 -18.38 13.11
C ILE A 271 -5.26 -18.80 13.34
N LYS A 272 -5.01 -20.11 13.51
CA LYS A 272 -3.67 -20.62 13.77
C LYS A 272 -2.75 -20.42 12.57
N THR A 273 -3.24 -20.73 11.38
CA THR A 273 -2.51 -20.51 10.11
C THR A 273 -2.23 -19.03 9.89
N MET A 274 -3.23 -18.17 10.11
CA MET A 274 -3.07 -16.71 9.92
C MET A 274 -2.06 -16.12 10.90
N LYS A 275 -2.07 -16.54 12.16
CA LYS A 275 -1.02 -16.18 13.13
C LYS A 275 0.36 -16.63 12.67
N GLN A 276 0.48 -17.87 12.20
CA GLN A 276 1.76 -18.40 11.75
C GLN A 276 2.30 -17.63 10.55
N ILE A 277 1.46 -17.32 9.57
CA ILE A 277 1.85 -16.48 8.42
C ILE A 277 2.40 -15.13 8.90
N THR A 278 1.72 -14.46 9.84
CA THR A 278 2.22 -13.19 10.38
C THR A 278 3.54 -13.34 11.11
N LEU A 279 3.71 -14.40 11.92
CA LEU A 279 4.95 -14.62 12.67
C LEU A 279 6.13 -14.94 11.75
N ASP A 280 5.89 -15.66 10.65
CA ASP A 280 6.93 -16.06 9.69
C ASP A 280 7.30 -14.93 8.72
N THR A 281 6.32 -14.09 8.33
CA THR A 281 6.50 -13.09 7.29
C THR A 281 6.51 -11.65 7.80
N GLN A 282 6.10 -11.43 9.06
CA GLN A 282 5.81 -10.12 9.66
C GLN A 282 4.75 -9.30 8.89
N ASP A 283 4.04 -9.91 7.93
CA ASP A 283 2.92 -9.29 7.22
C ASP A 283 1.66 -9.30 8.09
N TYR A 284 0.72 -8.40 7.81
CA TYR A 284 -0.55 -8.29 8.53
C TYR A 284 -1.63 -9.09 7.83
N THR A 285 -2.08 -10.18 8.47
CA THR A 285 -3.07 -11.07 7.85
C THR A 285 -4.51 -10.62 8.08
N ASN A 286 -5.40 -11.06 7.18
CA ASN A 286 -6.82 -10.70 7.15
C ASN A 286 -7.67 -11.52 8.13
N ASN A 287 -7.30 -11.48 9.41
CA ASN A 287 -8.03 -12.14 10.49
C ASN A 287 -7.92 -11.32 11.78
N GLU A 288 -8.99 -10.62 12.13
CA GLU A 288 -9.02 -9.70 13.28
C GLU A 288 -8.57 -10.38 14.57
N LYS A 289 -9.11 -11.58 14.86
CA LYS A 289 -8.78 -12.29 16.10
C LYS A 289 -7.31 -12.71 16.14
N ALA A 290 -6.77 -13.21 15.04
CA ALA A 290 -5.36 -13.59 14.96
C ALA A 290 -4.45 -12.37 15.18
N MET A 291 -4.78 -11.25 14.55
CA MET A 291 -4.00 -10.01 14.65
C MET A 291 -4.12 -9.37 16.03
N ASP A 292 -5.31 -9.35 16.63
CA ASP A 292 -5.52 -8.88 18.00
C ASP A 292 -4.72 -9.68 19.05
N GLU A 293 -4.61 -10.99 18.86
CA GLU A 293 -3.80 -11.84 19.75
C GLU A 293 -2.30 -11.52 19.65
N ILE A 294 -1.78 -11.27 18.43
CA ILE A 294 -0.39 -10.86 18.24
C ILE A 294 -0.16 -9.43 18.73
N ALA A 295 -1.10 -8.51 18.45
CA ALA A 295 -1.03 -7.12 18.90
C ALA A 295 -0.90 -6.99 20.44
N LYS A 296 -1.54 -7.89 21.19
CA LYS A 296 -1.52 -7.95 22.64
C LYS A 296 -0.39 -8.79 23.22
N SER A 297 0.41 -9.43 22.39
CA SER A 297 1.53 -10.27 22.81
C SER A 297 2.82 -9.46 22.98
N ASN A 298 3.89 -10.15 23.35
CA ASN A 298 5.25 -9.61 23.38
C ASN A 298 5.97 -9.66 22.02
N TYR A 299 5.23 -9.78 20.93
CA TYR A 299 5.77 -9.78 19.58
C TYR A 299 6.52 -8.48 19.30
N GLN A 300 7.68 -8.57 18.69
CA GLN A 300 8.53 -7.44 18.34
C GLN A 300 9.18 -7.69 16.98
N SER A 301 9.31 -6.64 16.18
CA SER A 301 10.09 -6.65 14.96
C SER A 301 11.47 -6.05 15.20
N ASP A 302 12.52 -6.83 15.07
CA ASP A 302 13.90 -6.36 15.22
C ASP A 302 14.24 -5.30 14.17
N PHE A 303 13.71 -5.44 12.96
CA PHE A 303 13.88 -4.44 11.90
C PHE A 303 13.28 -3.08 12.29
N LEU A 304 12.19 -3.07 13.02
CA LEU A 304 11.55 -1.84 13.53
C LEU A 304 12.02 -1.44 14.93
N GLY A 305 13.22 -1.89 15.33
CA GLY A 305 13.83 -1.53 16.60
C GLY A 305 13.08 -2.06 17.83
N GLY A 306 12.45 -3.22 17.72
CA GLY A 306 11.69 -3.86 18.78
C GLY A 306 10.21 -3.42 18.87
N GLN A 307 9.71 -2.71 17.86
CA GLN A 307 8.31 -2.26 17.84
C GLN A 307 7.34 -3.42 17.51
N ASN A 308 6.21 -3.50 18.21
CA ASN A 308 5.07 -4.31 17.80
C ASN A 308 4.19 -3.49 16.83
N HIS A 309 4.51 -3.59 15.54
CA HIS A 309 3.79 -2.86 14.50
C HIS A 309 2.41 -3.45 14.19
N ILE A 310 2.15 -4.70 14.56
CA ILE A 310 0.86 -5.37 14.34
C ILE A 310 -0.27 -4.64 15.09
N ALA A 311 0.01 -4.11 16.28
CA ALA A 311 -0.95 -3.32 17.04
C ALA A 311 -1.39 -2.05 16.28
N LEU A 312 -0.46 -1.35 15.62
CA LEU A 312 -0.77 -0.15 14.83
C LEU A 312 -1.54 -0.48 13.56
N PHE A 313 -1.19 -1.56 12.87
CA PHE A 313 -1.96 -2.02 11.71
C PHE A 313 -3.38 -2.42 12.08
N ALA A 314 -3.60 -3.03 13.25
CA ALA A 314 -4.93 -3.38 13.73
C ALA A 314 -5.82 -2.13 13.92
N GLU A 315 -5.26 -1.05 14.43
CA GLU A 315 -5.99 0.22 14.56
C GLU A 315 -6.19 0.93 13.20
N ALA A 316 -5.20 0.88 12.31
CA ALA A 316 -5.32 1.45 10.97
C ALA A 316 -6.37 0.73 10.12
N ALA A 317 -6.43 -0.60 10.17
CA ALA A 317 -7.39 -1.42 9.41
C ALA A 317 -8.85 -1.08 9.74
N LYS A 318 -9.15 -0.72 10.99
CA LYS A 318 -10.50 -0.33 11.45
C LYS A 318 -10.98 1.02 10.87
N LYS A 319 -10.05 1.85 10.38
CA LYS A 319 -10.31 3.20 9.86
C LYS A 319 -10.46 3.25 8.35
N ILE A 320 -10.25 2.14 7.64
CA ILE A 320 -10.32 2.08 6.18
C ILE A 320 -11.78 2.07 5.74
N ASP A 321 -12.14 3.05 4.89
CA ASP A 321 -13.45 3.17 4.26
C ASP A 321 -13.33 3.01 2.74
N MET A 322 -14.04 2.02 2.19
CA MET A 322 -14.07 1.70 0.76
C MET A 322 -15.41 2.06 0.12
N SER A 323 -16.15 3.01 0.70
CA SER A 323 -17.50 3.35 0.22
C SER A 323 -17.51 3.97 -1.18
N ASN A 324 -16.43 4.61 -1.60
CA ASN A 324 -16.31 5.33 -2.86
C ASN A 324 -15.42 4.65 -3.92
N ILE A 325 -15.09 3.36 -3.76
CA ILE A 325 -14.37 2.61 -4.79
C ILE A 325 -15.20 2.47 -6.07
N SER A 326 -14.52 2.49 -7.21
CA SER A 326 -15.15 2.36 -8.53
C SER A 326 -14.28 1.57 -9.50
N ASP A 327 -14.88 1.14 -10.61
CA ASP A 327 -14.18 0.42 -11.69
C ASP A 327 -13.09 1.25 -12.36
N TYR A 328 -13.19 2.57 -12.25
CA TYR A 328 -12.30 3.52 -12.90
C TYR A 328 -11.09 3.87 -12.05
N ASP A 329 -11.05 3.43 -10.79
CA ASP A 329 -10.03 3.84 -9.82
C ASP A 329 -8.63 3.52 -10.31
N LYS A 330 -8.40 2.29 -10.81
CA LYS A 330 -7.09 1.90 -11.32
C LYS A 330 -6.61 2.83 -12.42
N ASP A 331 -7.41 2.97 -13.46
CA ASP A 331 -7.02 3.74 -14.65
C ASP A 331 -6.91 5.23 -14.33
N CYS A 332 -7.86 5.80 -13.59
CA CYS A 332 -7.83 7.20 -13.20
C CYS A 332 -6.66 7.52 -12.26
N ASN A 333 -6.40 6.66 -11.27
CA ASN A 333 -5.29 6.85 -10.33
C ASN A 333 -3.93 6.74 -11.05
N GLU A 334 -3.74 5.79 -11.95
CA GLU A 334 -2.51 5.67 -12.72
C GLU A 334 -2.32 6.86 -13.68
N GLN A 335 -3.37 7.26 -14.38
CA GLN A 335 -3.29 8.36 -15.35
C GLN A 335 -3.01 9.70 -14.68
N ILE A 336 -3.67 10.03 -13.57
CA ILE A 336 -3.46 11.32 -12.93
C ILE A 336 -2.03 11.44 -12.38
N GLN A 337 -1.47 10.39 -11.80
CA GLN A 337 -0.09 10.38 -11.33
C GLN A 337 0.88 10.60 -12.50
N GLN A 338 0.75 9.81 -13.58
CA GLN A 338 1.62 9.92 -14.75
C GLN A 338 1.52 11.29 -15.44
N CYS A 339 0.33 11.82 -15.63
CA CYS A 339 0.11 13.11 -16.26
C CYS A 339 0.67 14.28 -15.46
N LEU A 340 0.74 14.16 -14.13
CA LEU A 340 1.19 15.24 -13.25
C LEU A 340 2.68 15.23 -12.94
N HIS A 341 3.43 14.15 -13.20
CA HIS A 341 4.87 14.13 -12.99
C HIS A 341 5.59 15.30 -13.70
N PRO A 342 5.34 15.61 -14.98
CA PRO A 342 5.94 16.79 -15.61
C PRO A 342 5.54 18.11 -14.93
N TYR A 343 4.30 18.23 -14.47
CA TYR A 343 3.84 19.42 -13.75
C TYR A 343 4.57 19.60 -12.42
N PHE A 344 4.82 18.53 -11.68
CA PHE A 344 5.58 18.57 -10.43
C PHE A 344 7.05 18.93 -10.66
N ALA A 345 7.65 18.42 -11.73
CA ALA A 345 9.06 18.62 -12.07
C ALA A 345 9.39 20.05 -12.52
N VAL A 346 8.42 20.82 -13.03
CA VAL A 346 8.68 22.19 -13.53
C VAL A 346 8.88 23.16 -12.38
N SER A 347 10.06 23.73 -12.26
CA SER A 347 10.34 24.82 -11.32
C SER A 347 9.81 26.17 -11.87
N TYR A 348 9.40 27.07 -10.98
CA TYR A 348 8.90 28.43 -11.35
C TYR A 348 9.91 29.24 -12.16
N THR A 349 11.20 28.96 -12.02
CA THR A 349 12.27 29.60 -12.80
C THR A 349 12.20 29.26 -14.29
N HIS A 350 11.74 28.08 -14.68
CA HIS A 350 11.57 27.73 -16.09
C HIS A 350 10.35 28.39 -16.73
N LEU A 351 9.25 28.55 -16.00
CA LEU A 351 8.06 29.25 -16.49
C LEU A 351 8.37 30.73 -16.76
N ARG A 352 9.08 31.44 -15.87
CA ARG A 352 9.53 32.82 -16.12
C ARG A 352 10.49 32.94 -17.31
N ALA A 353 11.34 31.95 -17.56
CA ALA A 353 12.24 31.99 -18.73
C ALA A 353 11.49 31.84 -20.06
N HIS A 354 10.36 31.19 -20.09
CA HIS A 354 9.48 31.09 -21.27
C HIS A 354 8.61 32.33 -21.47
N GLU A 355 8.10 32.94 -20.38
CA GLU A 355 7.33 34.18 -20.45
C GLU A 355 8.19 35.38 -20.90
N THR A 356 9.45 35.46 -20.45
CA THR A 356 10.37 36.53 -20.89
C THR A 356 10.85 36.35 -22.33
N ARG A 357 10.84 35.13 -22.91
CA ARG A 357 11.11 34.92 -24.34
C ARG A 357 9.90 35.19 -25.24
N GLY A 358 8.68 35.05 -24.74
CA GLY A 358 7.43 35.31 -25.47
C GLY A 358 7.12 36.80 -25.65
N ASN A 359 7.73 37.68 -24.87
CA ASN A 359 7.53 39.13 -24.93
C ASN A 359 8.62 39.88 -25.71
N LEU A 360 9.47 39.19 -26.47
CA LEU A 360 10.54 39.77 -27.28
C LEU A 360 10.37 39.47 -28.79
N VAL A 361 9.11 39.30 -29.25
CA VAL A 361 8.78 39.29 -30.70
C VAL A 361 7.66 40.28 -30.96
#